data_11f4be9f957bf68ec6b5b099395ae176
#
_entry.id   11f4be9f957bf68ec6b5b099395ae176
#
_cell.length_a   1.000
_cell.length_b   1.000
_cell.length_c   1.000
_cell.angle_alpha   90.00
_cell.angle_beta   90.00
_cell.angle_gamma   90.00
#
_symmetry.space_group_name_H-M   'P 1'
#
loop_
_entity.id
_entity.type
_entity.pdbx_description
1 polymer ?
#
loop_
_entity_poly.entity_id
_entity_poly.type
_entity_poly.pdbx_seq_one_letter_code
_entity_poly.pdbx_strand_id
1 'polypeptide(L)'
;MISTVIDQSLGLEFPIFQGGMAWVADASLAAGVSNAGGLGIIAAMNSNGEQLREEIRKCKTMTDKIFGVNIMLMSPFAEEVSDVVVEEGIKVITTGAGNPGKYMAKWLEAGIKVIPVVPSVALARKMEKDGAFAVIAEGGESGGHVGDLTTMALVPQVVDAVNIPVIAAGGIADGRQIAAAFMLGAQGVQVGTRFLVAKECTISQEYKNKILKARDIDTVVTGKRLGHPVRSIRNSITREYTKAEYDSANVSDEELENMGLGRLRRAVREGDVSQGTVLAGQVASMVKKEQPAREMIEEMFSQAEEVLNGATKWVK
;
A
#
# COMPACT_ATOMS: atom_id res chain seq x y z
N MET A 1 -23.51 0.50 -8.66
CA MET A 1 -22.50 0.82 -7.60
C MET A 1 -21.98 -0.48 -7.01
N ILE A 2 -20.67 -0.69 -7.02
CA ILE A 2 -20.05 -1.88 -6.44
C ILE A 2 -20.09 -1.75 -4.91
N SER A 3 -20.63 -2.76 -4.22
CA SER A 3 -20.67 -2.82 -2.76
C SER A 3 -20.31 -4.23 -2.29
N THR A 4 -19.58 -4.32 -1.20
CA THR A 4 -19.05 -5.56 -0.62
C THR A 4 -19.15 -5.51 0.90
N VAL A 5 -18.76 -6.56 1.58
CA VAL A 5 -18.70 -6.58 3.04
C VAL A 5 -17.68 -5.54 3.60
N ILE A 6 -16.69 -5.15 2.81
CA ILE A 6 -15.65 -4.19 3.25
C ILE A 6 -16.21 -2.78 3.39
N ASP A 7 -16.84 -2.24 2.32
CA ASP A 7 -17.41 -0.88 2.39
C ASP A 7 -18.54 -0.80 3.41
N GLN A 8 -19.42 -1.83 3.47
CA GLN A 8 -20.50 -1.90 4.45
C GLN A 8 -20.01 -1.93 5.89
N SER A 9 -18.98 -2.77 6.19
CA SER A 9 -18.46 -2.91 7.56
C SER A 9 -17.64 -1.73 8.03
N LEU A 10 -17.05 -0.94 7.12
CA LEU A 10 -16.22 0.22 7.44
C LEU A 10 -16.94 1.55 7.20
N GLY A 11 -18.17 1.54 6.64
CA GLY A 11 -18.90 2.75 6.31
C GLY A 11 -18.25 3.57 5.19
N LEU A 12 -17.66 2.88 4.21
CA LEU A 12 -17.05 3.51 3.03
C LEU A 12 -18.08 3.64 1.91
N GLU A 13 -17.82 4.54 0.96
CA GLU A 13 -18.59 4.65 -0.29
C GLU A 13 -18.05 3.66 -1.35
N PHE A 14 -16.76 3.42 -1.32
CA PHE A 14 -16.06 2.51 -2.25
C PHE A 14 -15.16 1.55 -1.50
N PRO A 15 -15.13 0.24 -1.82
CA PRO A 15 -14.24 -0.74 -1.19
C PRO A 15 -12.80 -0.60 -1.70
N ILE A 16 -12.20 0.57 -1.46
CA ILE A 16 -10.83 0.92 -1.86
C ILE A 16 -10.06 1.50 -0.68
N PHE A 17 -8.82 1.04 -0.52
CA PHE A 17 -7.85 1.54 0.44
C PHE A 17 -6.70 2.23 -0.30
N GLN A 18 -6.25 3.36 0.22
CA GLN A 18 -4.96 3.88 -0.17
C GLN A 18 -3.89 3.16 0.67
N GLY A 19 -2.91 2.56 0.02
CA GLY A 19 -1.86 1.80 0.69
C GLY A 19 -1.00 2.64 1.63
N GLY A 20 -0.56 2.05 2.75
CA GLY A 20 0.41 2.67 3.65
C GLY A 20 1.77 2.82 2.97
N MET A 21 2.11 4.03 2.54
CA MET A 21 3.33 4.33 1.78
C MET A 21 4.27 5.19 2.63
N ALA A 22 5.41 4.62 3.02
CA ALA A 22 6.43 5.29 3.85
C ALA A 22 6.82 6.65 3.28
N TRP A 23 6.90 7.69 4.11
CA TRP A 23 7.18 9.09 3.77
C TRP A 23 6.14 9.79 2.88
N VAL A 24 5.19 9.07 2.31
CA VAL A 24 4.21 9.57 1.33
C VAL A 24 2.83 9.73 1.96
N ALA A 25 2.35 8.69 2.63
CA ALA A 25 0.99 8.63 3.18
C ALA A 25 0.90 9.38 4.52
N ASP A 26 0.69 10.66 4.43
CA ASP A 26 0.50 11.61 5.53
C ASP A 26 -0.98 11.92 5.78
N ALA A 27 -1.25 12.79 6.74
CA ALA A 27 -2.62 13.23 7.07
C ALA A 27 -3.37 13.82 5.88
N SER A 28 -2.68 14.54 4.98
CA SER A 28 -3.30 15.17 3.81
C SER A 28 -3.85 14.13 2.83
N LEU A 29 -3.01 13.16 2.46
CA LEU A 29 -3.43 12.10 1.55
C LEU A 29 -4.50 11.21 2.20
N ALA A 30 -4.32 10.83 3.47
CA ALA A 30 -5.27 10.00 4.19
C ALA A 30 -6.65 10.66 4.28
N ALA A 31 -6.71 11.94 4.68
CA ALA A 31 -7.96 12.70 4.73
C ALA A 31 -8.59 12.86 3.34
N GLY A 32 -7.79 13.16 2.32
CA GLY A 32 -8.27 13.30 0.94
C GLY A 32 -8.95 12.05 0.41
N VAL A 33 -8.34 10.88 0.64
CA VAL A 33 -8.93 9.58 0.23
C VAL A 33 -10.16 9.23 1.06
N SER A 34 -10.15 9.49 2.36
CA SER A 34 -11.31 9.25 3.22
C SER A 34 -12.50 10.15 2.84
N ASN A 35 -12.26 11.43 2.57
CA ASN A 35 -13.28 12.36 2.05
C ASN A 35 -13.78 11.96 0.65
N ALA A 36 -12.96 11.26 -0.11
CA ALA A 36 -13.32 10.69 -1.41
C ALA A 36 -14.10 9.37 -1.32
N GLY A 37 -14.42 8.90 -0.12
CA GLY A 37 -15.25 7.71 0.11
C GLY A 37 -14.49 6.38 0.17
N GLY A 38 -13.15 6.38 0.08
CA GLY A 38 -12.30 5.23 0.34
C GLY A 38 -11.78 5.21 1.78
N LEU A 39 -10.84 4.31 2.09
CA LEU A 39 -10.08 4.31 3.34
C LEU A 39 -8.71 4.94 3.11
N GLY A 40 -8.51 6.16 3.57
CA GLY A 40 -7.20 6.79 3.65
C GLY A 40 -6.39 6.20 4.79
N ILE A 41 -5.08 6.07 4.63
CA ILE A 41 -4.21 5.40 5.62
C ILE A 41 -2.97 6.25 5.85
N ILE A 42 -2.70 6.60 7.10
CA ILE A 42 -1.45 7.25 7.53
C ILE A 42 -0.36 6.18 7.69
N ALA A 43 0.83 6.40 7.16
CA ALA A 43 1.97 5.50 7.31
C ALA A 43 2.83 5.86 8.52
N ALA A 44 2.85 5.00 9.54
CA ALA A 44 3.62 5.20 10.77
C ALA A 44 5.07 4.69 10.69
N MET A 45 5.53 4.21 9.55
CA MET A 45 6.82 3.51 9.40
C MET A 45 8.03 4.29 9.96
N ASN A 46 8.06 5.61 9.76
CA ASN A 46 9.20 6.44 10.11
C ASN A 46 8.88 7.44 11.24
N SER A 47 7.78 7.24 11.93
CA SER A 47 7.31 8.11 13.00
C SER A 47 7.51 7.43 14.36
N ASN A 48 8.01 8.17 15.34
CA ASN A 48 7.85 7.79 16.73
C ASN A 48 6.39 8.05 17.19
N GLY A 49 6.07 7.70 18.43
CA GLY A 49 4.71 7.85 18.95
C GLY A 49 4.16 9.27 18.88
N GLU A 50 4.97 10.28 19.21
CA GLU A 50 4.55 11.69 19.20
C GLU A 50 4.26 12.19 17.77
N GLN A 51 5.15 11.91 16.84
CA GLN A 51 4.96 12.27 15.43
C GLN A 51 3.71 11.63 14.83
N LEU A 52 3.45 10.35 15.14
CA LEU A 52 2.22 9.71 14.70
C LEU A 52 0.99 10.36 15.32
N ARG A 53 1.03 10.70 16.60
CA ARG A 53 -0.05 11.39 17.32
C ARG A 53 -0.41 12.73 16.65
N GLU A 54 0.61 13.50 16.30
CA GLU A 54 0.43 14.77 15.59
C GLU A 54 -0.24 14.55 14.22
N GLU A 55 0.22 13.57 13.43
CA GLU A 55 -0.36 13.27 12.13
C GLU A 55 -1.82 12.76 12.25
N ILE A 56 -2.13 11.92 13.24
CA ILE A 56 -3.51 11.46 13.49
C ILE A 56 -4.40 12.66 13.84
N ARG A 57 -3.97 13.53 14.76
CA ARG A 57 -4.75 14.69 15.17
C ARG A 57 -4.94 15.68 14.04
N LYS A 58 -3.91 15.90 13.23
CA LYS A 58 -3.99 16.69 12.00
C LYS A 58 -5.02 16.10 11.02
N CYS A 59 -4.98 14.79 10.78
CA CYS A 59 -5.96 14.13 9.93
C CYS A 59 -7.40 14.32 10.44
N LYS A 60 -7.63 14.20 11.74
CA LYS A 60 -8.93 14.46 12.40
C LYS A 60 -9.45 15.89 12.21
N THR A 61 -8.58 16.88 11.96
CA THR A 61 -9.02 18.24 11.62
C THR A 61 -9.41 18.40 10.14
N MET A 62 -9.05 17.44 9.29
CA MET A 62 -9.25 17.50 7.84
C MET A 62 -10.40 16.61 7.36
N THR A 63 -10.85 15.65 8.18
CA THR A 63 -11.93 14.72 7.84
C THR A 63 -12.66 14.21 9.07
N ASP A 64 -13.99 14.08 8.94
CA ASP A 64 -14.86 13.37 9.89
C ASP A 64 -15.08 11.90 9.48
N LYS A 65 -14.51 11.48 8.35
CA LYS A 65 -14.61 10.12 7.84
C LYS A 65 -13.61 9.18 8.51
N ILE A 66 -13.89 7.88 8.43
CA ILE A 66 -12.96 6.86 8.92
C ILE A 66 -11.65 6.91 8.11
N PHE A 67 -10.54 6.80 8.80
CA PHE A 67 -9.21 6.57 8.24
C PHE A 67 -8.44 5.55 9.08
N GLY A 68 -7.40 4.97 8.51
CA GLY A 68 -6.58 3.97 9.17
C GLY A 68 -5.14 4.42 9.39
N VAL A 69 -4.38 3.56 10.07
CA VAL A 69 -2.93 3.71 10.25
C VAL A 69 -2.25 2.42 9.79
N ASN A 70 -1.19 2.55 9.00
CA ASN A 70 -0.32 1.43 8.64
C ASN A 70 0.88 1.36 9.58
N ILE A 71 1.07 0.22 10.22
CA ILE A 71 2.19 -0.05 11.13
C ILE A 71 3.16 -1.02 10.46
N MET A 72 4.39 -0.58 10.23
CA MET A 72 5.49 -1.45 9.81
C MET A 72 6.08 -2.13 11.04
N LEU A 73 5.93 -3.44 11.14
CA LEU A 73 6.28 -4.19 12.36
C LEU A 73 7.79 -4.33 12.61
N MET A 74 8.62 -4.11 11.58
CA MET A 74 10.08 -4.03 11.71
C MET A 74 10.57 -2.65 12.14
N SER A 75 9.70 -1.64 12.28
CA SER A 75 10.10 -0.32 12.76
C SER A 75 10.55 -0.40 14.22
N PRO A 76 11.63 0.31 14.60
CA PRO A 76 12.05 0.40 16.01
C PRO A 76 10.98 1.08 16.89
N PHE A 77 10.06 1.83 16.30
CA PHE A 77 8.96 2.52 16.97
C PHE A 77 7.65 1.72 17.01
N ALA A 78 7.64 0.46 16.53
CA ALA A 78 6.41 -0.33 16.42
C ALA A 78 5.63 -0.46 17.74
N GLU A 79 6.33 -0.52 18.88
CA GLU A 79 5.70 -0.57 20.22
C GLU A 79 4.98 0.75 20.53
N GLU A 80 5.67 1.89 20.42
CA GLU A 80 5.11 3.21 20.70
C GLU A 80 3.89 3.52 19.81
N VAL A 81 4.03 3.28 18.48
CA VAL A 81 2.92 3.55 17.55
C VAL A 81 1.74 2.60 17.77
N SER A 82 2.01 1.38 18.27
CA SER A 82 0.97 0.43 18.68
C SER A 82 0.13 0.94 19.86
N ASP A 83 0.73 1.70 20.78
CA ASP A 83 0.03 2.34 21.88
C ASP A 83 -0.77 3.56 21.41
N VAL A 84 -0.15 4.41 20.63
CA VAL A 84 -0.74 5.65 20.12
C VAL A 84 -2.03 5.40 19.32
N VAL A 85 -2.09 4.35 18.48
CA VAL A 85 -3.31 4.07 17.72
C VAL A 85 -4.50 3.69 18.59
N VAL A 86 -4.25 3.04 19.73
CA VAL A 86 -5.29 2.74 20.73
C VAL A 86 -5.71 4.01 21.46
N GLU A 87 -4.76 4.79 21.97
CA GLU A 87 -5.00 6.04 22.70
C GLU A 87 -5.73 7.08 21.84
N GLU A 88 -5.39 7.19 20.58
CA GLU A 88 -6.05 8.10 19.64
C GLU A 88 -7.35 7.53 19.05
N GLY A 89 -7.77 6.32 19.45
CA GLY A 89 -9.05 5.74 19.07
C GLY A 89 -9.18 5.40 17.58
N ILE A 90 -8.07 5.03 16.94
CA ILE A 90 -8.05 4.55 15.54
C ILE A 90 -8.92 3.29 15.43
N LYS A 91 -9.70 3.19 14.35
CA LYS A 91 -10.65 2.08 14.14
C LYS A 91 -10.13 1.02 13.19
N VAL A 92 -9.17 1.35 12.35
CA VAL A 92 -8.61 0.42 11.35
C VAL A 92 -7.08 0.53 11.37
N ILE A 93 -6.43 -0.62 11.46
CA ILE A 93 -4.97 -0.73 11.33
C ILE A 93 -4.66 -1.70 10.19
N THR A 94 -3.75 -1.30 9.30
CA THR A 94 -3.07 -2.23 8.41
C THR A 94 -1.66 -2.47 8.92
N THR A 95 -1.10 -3.66 8.66
CA THR A 95 0.28 -3.97 9.06
C THR A 95 1.06 -4.55 7.89
N GLY A 96 2.36 -4.26 7.85
CA GLY A 96 3.28 -4.83 6.88
C GLY A 96 4.62 -5.18 7.50
N ALA A 97 5.44 -5.94 6.77
CA ALA A 97 6.80 -6.31 7.14
C ALA A 97 6.89 -6.96 8.53
N GLY A 98 6.18 -8.08 8.73
CA GLY A 98 6.26 -8.84 9.98
C GLY A 98 4.94 -9.50 10.38
N ASN A 99 4.94 -10.08 11.58
CA ASN A 99 3.79 -10.74 12.18
C ASN A 99 3.23 -9.89 13.34
N PRO A 100 1.99 -9.41 13.26
CA PRO A 100 1.38 -8.55 14.30
C PRO A 100 1.00 -9.30 15.58
N GLY A 101 1.21 -10.61 15.67
CA GLY A 101 0.68 -11.48 16.73
C GLY A 101 0.83 -10.95 18.15
N LYS A 102 1.98 -10.32 18.49
CA LYS A 102 2.20 -9.77 19.84
C LYS A 102 1.31 -8.56 20.17
N TYR A 103 0.76 -7.87 19.16
CA TYR A 103 -0.08 -6.69 19.36
C TYR A 103 -1.57 -6.99 19.18
N MET A 104 -1.93 -8.14 18.58
CA MET A 104 -3.30 -8.45 18.19
C MET A 104 -4.29 -8.37 19.35
N ALA A 105 -3.99 -8.99 20.50
CA ALA A 105 -4.89 -8.98 21.66
C ALA A 105 -5.26 -7.54 22.07
N LYS A 106 -4.27 -6.67 22.23
CA LYS A 106 -4.45 -5.27 22.60
C LYS A 106 -5.32 -4.49 21.61
N TRP A 107 -5.08 -4.66 20.31
CA TRP A 107 -5.84 -3.97 19.27
C TRP A 107 -7.28 -4.48 19.19
N LEU A 108 -7.49 -5.79 19.32
CA LEU A 108 -8.82 -6.40 19.31
C LEU A 108 -9.64 -5.99 20.56
N GLU A 109 -9.04 -5.94 21.76
CA GLU A 109 -9.66 -5.43 22.97
C GLU A 109 -10.08 -3.96 22.84
N ALA A 110 -9.31 -3.15 22.11
CA ALA A 110 -9.66 -1.78 21.78
C ALA A 110 -10.72 -1.64 20.67
N GLY A 111 -11.22 -2.76 20.12
CA GLY A 111 -12.21 -2.79 19.04
C GLY A 111 -11.66 -2.34 17.69
N ILE A 112 -10.36 -2.44 17.48
CA ILE A 112 -9.70 -2.07 16.22
C ILE A 112 -9.83 -3.22 15.21
N LYS A 113 -10.24 -2.90 13.99
CA LYS A 113 -10.21 -3.84 12.86
C LYS A 113 -8.79 -3.91 12.29
N VAL A 114 -8.13 -5.05 12.50
CA VAL A 114 -6.76 -5.28 12.04
C VAL A 114 -6.78 -5.98 10.69
N ILE A 115 -6.08 -5.41 9.71
CA ILE A 115 -6.06 -5.88 8.32
C ILE A 115 -4.60 -6.01 7.85
N PRO A 116 -3.94 -7.15 8.10
CA PRO A 116 -2.54 -7.36 7.75
C PRO A 116 -2.33 -7.53 6.24
N VAL A 117 -1.20 -7.03 5.74
CA VAL A 117 -0.70 -7.33 4.39
C VAL A 117 -0.03 -8.69 4.40
N VAL A 118 -0.41 -9.55 3.47
CA VAL A 118 0.06 -10.94 3.37
C VAL A 118 0.56 -11.27 1.96
N PRO A 119 1.78 -11.83 1.82
CA PRO A 119 2.33 -12.28 0.55
C PRO A 119 2.06 -13.77 0.27
N SER A 120 1.35 -14.48 1.15
CA SER A 120 1.16 -15.93 1.03
C SER A 120 -0.07 -16.45 1.76
N VAL A 121 -0.56 -17.60 1.31
CA VAL A 121 -1.67 -18.35 1.96
C VAL A 121 -1.33 -18.70 3.42
N ALA A 122 -0.10 -19.12 3.68
CA ALA A 122 0.31 -19.51 5.03
C ALA A 122 0.15 -18.36 6.04
N LEU A 123 0.58 -17.14 5.64
CA LEU A 123 0.42 -15.97 6.50
C LEU A 123 -1.06 -15.56 6.59
N ALA A 124 -1.83 -15.63 5.50
CA ALA A 124 -3.26 -15.31 5.53
C ALA A 124 -4.02 -16.16 6.54
N ARG A 125 -3.84 -17.50 6.51
CA ARG A 125 -4.43 -18.42 7.50
C ARG A 125 -4.01 -18.13 8.94
N LYS A 126 -2.75 -17.75 9.13
CA LYS A 126 -2.27 -17.35 10.46
C LYS A 126 -2.97 -16.08 10.93
N MET A 127 -3.11 -15.07 10.08
CA MET A 127 -3.77 -13.82 10.42
C MET A 127 -5.25 -14.02 10.74
N GLU A 128 -5.96 -14.86 9.98
CA GLU A 128 -7.32 -15.26 10.31
C GLU A 128 -7.41 -15.90 11.70
N LYS A 129 -6.54 -16.86 11.99
CA LYS A 129 -6.47 -17.52 13.31
C LYS A 129 -6.17 -16.55 14.45
N ASP A 130 -5.34 -15.53 14.19
CA ASP A 130 -4.97 -14.51 15.16
C ASP A 130 -6.08 -13.44 15.34
N GLY A 131 -7.22 -13.53 14.61
CA GLY A 131 -8.38 -12.65 14.74
C GLY A 131 -8.40 -11.44 13.82
N ALA A 132 -7.66 -11.45 12.71
CA ALA A 132 -7.72 -10.38 11.72
C ALA A 132 -9.14 -10.21 11.16
N PHE A 133 -9.57 -8.95 10.96
CA PHE A 133 -10.87 -8.64 10.36
C PHE A 133 -10.91 -8.99 8.86
N ALA A 134 -9.83 -8.74 8.16
CA ALA A 134 -9.61 -9.02 6.75
C ALA A 134 -8.10 -9.18 6.49
N VAL A 135 -7.69 -9.59 5.29
CA VAL A 135 -6.29 -9.58 4.87
C VAL A 135 -6.13 -8.84 3.54
N ILE A 136 -4.98 -8.18 3.37
CA ILE A 136 -4.58 -7.59 2.09
C ILE A 136 -3.60 -8.53 1.41
N ALA A 137 -4.05 -9.24 0.37
CA ALA A 137 -3.20 -10.11 -0.46
C ALA A 137 -2.44 -9.24 -1.46
N GLU A 138 -1.14 -9.00 -1.19
CA GLU A 138 -0.31 -8.11 -2.00
C GLU A 138 0.63 -8.88 -2.91
N GLY A 139 0.38 -8.77 -4.22
CA GLY A 139 1.20 -9.39 -5.26
C GLY A 139 2.47 -8.60 -5.57
N GLY A 140 3.44 -9.30 -6.19
CA GLY A 140 4.78 -8.79 -6.52
C GLY A 140 4.81 -7.66 -7.56
N GLU A 141 3.69 -7.27 -8.14
CA GLU A 141 3.57 -6.09 -9.01
C GLU A 141 3.54 -4.78 -8.23
N SER A 142 3.41 -4.82 -6.90
CA SER A 142 3.40 -3.64 -6.03
C SER A 142 4.73 -2.86 -6.07
N GLY A 143 4.70 -1.62 -5.59
CA GLY A 143 5.90 -0.81 -5.32
C GLY A 143 6.33 -0.97 -3.86
N GLY A 144 7.61 -0.72 -3.57
CA GLY A 144 8.17 -0.95 -2.24
C GLY A 144 8.53 -2.41 -2.02
N HIS A 145 8.40 -2.92 -0.81
CA HIS A 145 8.68 -4.32 -0.51
C HIS A 145 7.75 -5.24 -1.29
N VAL A 146 8.29 -6.28 -1.92
CA VAL A 146 7.53 -7.18 -2.78
C VAL A 146 7.74 -8.64 -2.39
N GLY A 147 6.68 -9.44 -2.50
CA GLY A 147 6.75 -10.89 -2.47
C GLY A 147 6.98 -11.49 -3.86
N ASP A 148 7.05 -12.82 -3.94
CA ASP A 148 7.32 -13.54 -5.20
C ASP A 148 6.06 -13.80 -6.03
N LEU A 149 4.90 -14.01 -5.37
CA LEU A 149 3.66 -14.32 -6.07
C LEU A 149 3.07 -13.07 -6.72
N THR A 150 2.58 -13.22 -7.95
CA THR A 150 1.81 -12.18 -8.65
C THR A 150 0.38 -12.10 -8.12
N THR A 151 -0.26 -10.96 -8.27
CA THR A 151 -1.64 -10.71 -7.80
C THR A 151 -2.64 -11.71 -8.38
N MET A 152 -2.53 -12.00 -9.68
CA MET A 152 -3.38 -12.97 -10.39
C MET A 152 -3.29 -14.38 -9.78
N ALA A 153 -2.13 -14.78 -9.29
CA ALA A 153 -1.91 -16.10 -8.68
C ALA A 153 -2.21 -16.09 -7.18
N LEU A 154 -1.87 -15.01 -6.47
CA LEU A 154 -1.99 -14.94 -5.00
C LEU A 154 -3.44 -14.80 -4.54
N VAL A 155 -4.18 -13.86 -5.13
CA VAL A 155 -5.53 -13.49 -4.65
C VAL A 155 -6.48 -14.69 -4.60
N PRO A 156 -6.69 -15.48 -5.67
CA PRO A 156 -7.63 -16.60 -5.60
C PRO A 156 -7.17 -17.67 -4.59
N GLN A 157 -5.88 -17.93 -4.46
CA GLN A 157 -5.37 -18.89 -3.49
C GLN A 157 -5.62 -18.44 -2.04
N VAL A 158 -5.54 -17.13 -1.77
CA VAL A 158 -5.85 -16.59 -0.43
C VAL A 158 -7.36 -16.62 -0.21
N VAL A 159 -8.18 -16.24 -1.20
CA VAL A 159 -9.66 -16.30 -1.13
C VAL A 159 -10.13 -17.70 -0.79
N ASP A 160 -9.59 -18.73 -1.45
CA ASP A 160 -9.95 -20.13 -1.21
C ASP A 160 -9.47 -20.66 0.16
N ALA A 161 -8.54 -19.98 0.80
CA ALA A 161 -7.84 -20.48 1.98
C ALA A 161 -8.34 -19.91 3.30
N VAL A 162 -9.09 -18.78 3.29
CA VAL A 162 -9.59 -18.10 4.49
C VAL A 162 -11.06 -17.75 4.36
N ASN A 163 -11.76 -17.57 5.49
CA ASN A 163 -13.17 -17.18 5.53
C ASN A 163 -13.38 -15.68 5.79
N ILE A 164 -12.31 -14.96 6.13
CA ILE A 164 -12.34 -13.51 6.30
C ILE A 164 -12.19 -12.80 4.94
N PRO A 165 -12.67 -11.55 4.82
CA PRO A 165 -12.57 -10.82 3.56
C PRO A 165 -11.12 -10.66 3.07
N VAL A 166 -10.94 -10.77 1.76
CA VAL A 166 -9.63 -10.56 1.10
C VAL A 166 -9.67 -9.29 0.27
N ILE A 167 -8.67 -8.44 0.45
CA ILE A 167 -8.45 -7.20 -0.29
C ILE A 167 -7.28 -7.45 -1.23
N ALA A 168 -7.44 -7.21 -2.52
CA ALA A 168 -6.37 -7.39 -3.50
C ALA A 168 -5.48 -6.16 -3.56
N ALA A 169 -4.15 -6.35 -3.59
CA ALA A 169 -3.17 -5.28 -3.75
C ALA A 169 -2.05 -5.69 -4.71
N GLY A 170 -1.41 -4.69 -5.32
CA GLY A 170 -0.38 -4.91 -6.35
C GLY A 170 -0.97 -4.97 -7.76
N GLY A 171 -0.40 -4.21 -8.68
CA GLY A 171 -0.83 -4.20 -10.08
C GLY A 171 -2.18 -3.54 -10.36
N ILE A 172 -2.70 -2.69 -9.46
CA ILE A 172 -4.02 -2.05 -9.61
C ILE A 172 -3.85 -0.54 -9.79
N ALA A 173 -4.34 0.01 -10.91
CA ALA A 173 -4.29 1.43 -11.23
C ALA A 173 -5.55 1.97 -11.93
N ASP A 174 -6.41 1.11 -12.47
CA ASP A 174 -7.67 1.50 -13.09
C ASP A 174 -8.79 0.47 -12.85
N GLY A 175 -9.99 0.73 -13.38
CA GLY A 175 -11.15 -0.10 -13.15
C GLY A 175 -11.07 -1.50 -13.75
N ARG A 176 -10.21 -1.74 -14.74
CA ARG A 176 -10.01 -3.08 -15.33
C ARG A 176 -9.39 -4.02 -14.31
N GLN A 177 -8.39 -3.55 -13.57
CA GLN A 177 -7.75 -4.36 -12.53
C GLN A 177 -8.66 -4.48 -11.30
N ILE A 178 -9.47 -3.45 -10.98
CA ILE A 178 -10.49 -3.56 -9.91
C ILE A 178 -11.49 -4.66 -10.28
N ALA A 179 -12.06 -4.64 -11.48
CA ALA A 179 -12.98 -5.67 -11.95
C ALA A 179 -12.34 -7.08 -11.90
N ALA A 180 -11.10 -7.20 -12.37
CA ALA A 180 -10.36 -8.46 -12.32
C ALA A 180 -10.17 -8.95 -10.86
N ALA A 181 -9.82 -8.07 -9.91
CA ALA A 181 -9.68 -8.40 -8.50
C ALA A 181 -10.99 -8.95 -7.90
N PHE A 182 -12.13 -8.34 -8.21
CA PHE A 182 -13.44 -8.86 -7.78
C PHE A 182 -13.77 -10.20 -8.43
N MET A 183 -13.45 -10.40 -9.70
CA MET A 183 -13.63 -11.70 -10.38
C MET A 183 -12.74 -12.80 -9.79
N LEU A 184 -11.61 -12.44 -9.17
CA LEU A 184 -10.75 -13.36 -8.41
C LEU A 184 -11.26 -13.62 -6.99
N GLY A 185 -12.39 -13.01 -6.58
CA GLY A 185 -13.02 -13.20 -5.26
C GLY A 185 -12.64 -12.17 -4.20
N ALA A 186 -11.85 -11.15 -4.53
CA ALA A 186 -11.56 -10.06 -3.59
C ALA A 186 -12.81 -9.26 -3.22
N GLN A 187 -12.85 -8.73 -2.00
CA GLN A 187 -13.94 -7.91 -1.46
C GLN A 187 -13.58 -6.42 -1.40
N GLY A 188 -12.41 -6.06 -1.88
CA GLY A 188 -11.91 -4.70 -1.96
C GLY A 188 -10.55 -4.68 -2.63
N VAL A 189 -10.03 -3.47 -2.85
CA VAL A 189 -8.70 -3.27 -3.42
C VAL A 189 -7.88 -2.30 -2.59
N GLN A 190 -6.55 -2.53 -2.51
CA GLN A 190 -5.60 -1.55 -2.00
C GLN A 190 -4.74 -1.03 -3.15
N VAL A 191 -4.64 0.29 -3.26
CA VAL A 191 -3.95 0.98 -4.35
C VAL A 191 -2.89 1.91 -3.79
N GLY A 192 -1.66 1.82 -4.29
CA GLY A 192 -0.57 2.71 -3.91
C GLY A 192 -0.20 3.68 -5.03
N THR A 193 0.40 3.16 -6.09
CA THR A 193 1.04 3.93 -7.17
C THR A 193 0.13 4.99 -7.81
N ARG A 194 -1.15 4.69 -7.97
CA ARG A 194 -2.12 5.65 -8.54
C ARG A 194 -2.29 6.88 -7.65
N PHE A 195 -2.29 6.71 -6.31
CA PHE A 195 -2.42 7.82 -5.35
C PHE A 195 -1.16 8.66 -5.18
N LEU A 196 0.02 8.23 -5.67
CA LEU A 196 1.23 9.05 -5.68
C LEU A 196 1.05 10.38 -6.43
N VAL A 197 0.14 10.41 -7.40
CA VAL A 197 -0.17 11.61 -8.18
C VAL A 197 -1.53 12.21 -7.81
N ALA A 198 -2.06 11.90 -6.63
CA ALA A 198 -3.21 12.62 -6.09
C ALA A 198 -2.80 14.08 -5.78
N LYS A 199 -3.72 15.02 -5.95
CA LYS A 199 -3.49 16.42 -5.56
C LYS A 199 -3.24 16.55 -4.07
N GLU A 200 -3.88 15.72 -3.27
CA GLU A 200 -3.74 15.64 -1.82
C GLU A 200 -2.41 15.01 -1.37
N CYS A 201 -1.68 14.34 -2.27
CA CYS A 201 -0.37 13.78 -1.97
C CYS A 201 0.70 14.86 -1.98
N THR A 202 1.40 15.05 -0.86
CA THR A 202 2.31 16.18 -0.60
C THR A 202 3.77 15.91 -1.01
N ILE A 203 4.03 14.81 -1.71
CA ILE A 203 5.40 14.49 -2.18
C ILE A 203 5.90 15.49 -3.21
N SER A 204 7.21 15.50 -3.43
CA SER A 204 7.84 16.40 -4.42
C SER A 204 7.23 16.25 -5.82
N GLN A 205 7.15 17.34 -6.56
CA GLN A 205 6.61 17.33 -7.92
C GLN A 205 7.51 16.51 -8.87
N GLU A 206 8.81 16.47 -8.61
CA GLU A 206 9.77 15.65 -9.34
C GLU A 206 9.44 14.15 -9.23
N TYR A 207 9.02 13.70 -8.02
CA TYR A 207 8.58 12.34 -7.83
C TYR A 207 7.30 12.06 -8.64
N LYS A 208 6.28 12.91 -8.54
CA LYS A 208 5.04 12.79 -9.32
C LYS A 208 5.36 12.76 -10.83
N ASN A 209 6.20 13.67 -11.30
CA ASN A 209 6.63 13.73 -12.70
C ASN A 209 7.33 12.45 -13.16
N LYS A 210 8.11 11.81 -12.26
CA LYS A 210 8.77 10.54 -12.57
C LYS A 210 7.75 9.42 -12.78
N ILE A 211 6.68 9.39 -11.97
CA ILE A 211 5.56 8.45 -12.14
C ILE A 211 4.82 8.71 -13.47
N LEU A 212 4.41 9.96 -13.72
CA LEU A 212 3.64 10.35 -14.93
C LEU A 212 4.37 10.05 -16.25
N LYS A 213 5.70 10.04 -16.21
CA LYS A 213 6.58 9.75 -17.37
C LYS A 213 7.00 8.28 -17.46
N ALA A 214 6.60 7.44 -16.50
CA ALA A 214 7.02 6.05 -16.47
C ALA A 214 6.51 5.28 -17.69
N ARG A 215 7.38 4.36 -18.18
CA ARG A 215 7.06 3.37 -19.21
C ARG A 215 6.84 2.01 -18.53
N ASP A 216 6.29 1.08 -19.25
CA ASP A 216 5.97 -0.28 -18.81
C ASP A 216 7.16 -1.08 -18.24
N ILE A 217 8.37 -0.83 -18.77
CA ILE A 217 9.62 -1.50 -18.39
C ILE A 217 10.48 -0.73 -17.38
N ASP A 218 10.01 0.41 -16.87
CA ASP A 218 10.85 1.30 -16.07
C ASP A 218 10.98 0.90 -14.60
N THR A 219 10.30 -0.15 -14.12
CA THR A 219 10.49 -0.65 -12.76
C THR A 219 11.60 -1.71 -12.68
N VAL A 220 12.22 -1.81 -11.52
CA VAL A 220 13.25 -2.81 -11.19
C VAL A 220 13.11 -3.23 -9.73
N VAL A 221 13.43 -4.48 -9.44
CA VAL A 221 13.53 -4.99 -8.05
C VAL A 221 14.99 -5.09 -7.67
N THR A 222 15.35 -4.49 -6.55
CA THR A 222 16.68 -4.54 -5.90
C THR A 222 16.54 -5.06 -4.47
N GLY A 223 17.65 -5.39 -3.80
CA GLY A 223 17.63 -5.86 -2.42
C GLY A 223 17.33 -7.35 -2.24
N LYS A 224 17.35 -8.13 -3.30
CA LYS A 224 17.12 -9.58 -3.24
C LYS A 224 18.21 -10.30 -2.44
N ARG A 225 19.48 -9.88 -2.60
CA ARG A 225 20.63 -10.43 -1.88
C ARG A 225 20.47 -10.29 -0.37
N LEU A 226 19.91 -9.17 0.11
CA LEU A 226 19.66 -8.90 1.52
C LEU A 226 18.36 -9.54 2.05
N GLY A 227 17.59 -10.23 1.20
CA GLY A 227 16.30 -10.80 1.59
C GLY A 227 15.15 -9.78 1.71
N HIS A 228 15.38 -8.55 1.29
CA HIS A 228 14.40 -7.45 1.34
C HIS A 228 14.16 -6.84 -0.05
N PRO A 229 13.56 -7.60 -0.99
CA PRO A 229 13.34 -7.13 -2.35
C PRO A 229 12.41 -5.92 -2.37
N VAL A 230 12.82 -4.87 -3.08
CA VAL A 230 12.10 -3.59 -3.19
C VAL A 230 11.94 -3.19 -4.65
N ARG A 231 10.71 -2.92 -5.09
CA ARG A 231 10.44 -2.41 -6.44
C ARG A 231 10.42 -0.89 -6.46
N SER A 232 11.18 -0.33 -7.40
CA SER A 232 11.25 1.10 -7.66
C SER A 232 11.39 1.41 -9.16
N ILE A 233 11.24 2.68 -9.56
CA ILE A 233 11.54 3.13 -10.91
C ILE A 233 13.05 3.24 -11.10
N ARG A 234 13.54 2.76 -12.24
CA ARG A 234 14.97 2.83 -12.62
C ARG A 234 15.49 4.25 -12.67
N ASN A 235 16.64 4.46 -12.05
CA ASN A 235 17.39 5.72 -12.06
C ASN A 235 18.89 5.46 -11.82
N SER A 236 19.68 6.47 -11.47
CA SER A 236 21.11 6.30 -11.26
C SER A 236 21.39 5.38 -10.07
N ILE A 237 20.75 5.64 -8.92
CA ILE A 237 21.00 4.83 -7.72
C ILE A 237 20.57 3.36 -7.87
N THR A 238 19.48 3.05 -8.55
CA THR A 238 19.09 1.66 -8.77
C THR A 238 20.08 0.91 -9.64
N ARG A 239 20.75 1.58 -10.60
CA ARG A 239 21.79 0.96 -11.43
C ARG A 239 23.05 0.69 -10.61
N GLU A 240 23.46 1.66 -9.78
CA GLU A 240 24.60 1.54 -8.87
C GLU A 240 24.37 0.41 -7.86
N TYR A 241 23.19 0.40 -7.24
CA TYR A 241 22.79 -0.63 -6.29
C TYR A 241 22.77 -2.02 -6.93
N THR A 242 22.19 -2.16 -8.14
CA THR A 242 22.15 -3.44 -8.85
C THR A 242 23.56 -3.94 -9.16
N LYS A 243 24.50 -3.07 -9.57
CA LYS A 243 25.90 -3.48 -9.78
C LYS A 243 26.52 -3.99 -8.48
N ALA A 244 26.36 -3.23 -7.39
CA ALA A 244 26.86 -3.59 -6.07
C ALA A 244 26.25 -4.91 -5.55
N GLU A 245 24.96 -5.11 -5.76
CA GLU A 245 24.22 -6.32 -5.35
C GLU A 245 24.76 -7.58 -6.00
N TYR A 246 25.20 -7.51 -7.27
CA TYR A 246 25.80 -8.64 -7.99
C TYR A 246 27.32 -8.79 -7.79
N ASP A 247 27.97 -7.82 -7.16
CA ASP A 247 29.43 -7.85 -6.87
C ASP A 247 29.70 -8.27 -5.42
N SER A 248 29.31 -9.50 -5.08
CA SER A 248 29.48 -10.03 -3.72
C SER A 248 30.93 -10.28 -3.31
N ALA A 249 31.87 -10.23 -4.24
CA ALA A 249 33.27 -10.39 -3.96
C ALA A 249 33.92 -9.10 -3.40
N ASN A 250 33.40 -7.93 -3.82
CA ASN A 250 33.98 -6.63 -3.47
C ASN A 250 33.06 -5.74 -2.65
N VAL A 251 31.77 -6.06 -2.54
CA VAL A 251 30.77 -5.27 -1.80
C VAL A 251 30.17 -6.14 -0.70
N SER A 252 30.32 -5.74 0.55
CA SER A 252 29.71 -6.40 1.73
C SER A 252 28.21 -6.14 1.80
N ASP A 253 27.49 -6.95 2.59
CA ASP A 253 26.07 -6.76 2.85
C ASP A 253 25.80 -5.43 3.59
N GLU A 254 26.67 -5.05 4.52
CA GLU A 254 26.60 -3.78 5.25
C GLU A 254 26.75 -2.56 4.32
N GLU A 255 27.69 -2.59 3.38
CA GLU A 255 27.86 -1.53 2.39
C GLU A 255 26.61 -1.43 1.50
N LEU A 256 26.07 -2.57 1.07
CA LEU A 256 24.86 -2.61 0.25
C LEU A 256 23.63 -2.07 1.00
N GLU A 257 23.48 -2.41 2.29
CA GLU A 257 22.42 -1.87 3.15
C GLU A 257 22.54 -0.36 3.29
N ASN A 258 23.74 0.15 3.58
CA ASN A 258 24.03 1.57 3.70
C ASN A 258 23.76 2.36 2.42
N MET A 259 23.91 1.76 1.24
CA MET A 259 23.52 2.39 -0.03
C MET A 259 22.02 2.70 -0.11
N GLY A 260 21.17 1.92 0.58
CA GLY A 260 19.71 2.10 0.60
C GLY A 260 19.21 3.15 1.60
N LEU A 261 20.00 3.46 2.63
CA LEU A 261 19.54 4.30 3.74
C LEU A 261 19.20 5.73 3.32
N GLY A 262 18.03 6.22 3.77
CA GLY A 262 17.56 7.59 3.54
C GLY A 262 17.16 7.93 2.10
N ARG A 263 17.35 7.02 1.14
CA ARG A 263 17.11 7.30 -0.30
C ARG A 263 15.64 7.58 -0.63
N LEU A 264 14.71 6.89 0.03
CA LEU A 264 13.28 7.17 -0.18
C LEU A 264 12.91 8.58 0.27
N ARG A 265 13.31 8.97 1.49
CA ARG A 265 13.08 10.32 2.01
C ARG A 265 13.64 11.39 1.06
N ARG A 266 14.84 11.16 0.51
CA ARG A 266 15.50 12.05 -0.44
C ARG A 266 14.67 12.28 -1.70
N ALA A 267 14.09 11.23 -2.29
CA ALA A 267 13.20 11.37 -3.45
C ALA A 267 11.90 12.08 -3.08
N VAL A 268 11.27 11.67 -1.95
CA VAL A 268 9.95 12.15 -1.54
C VAL A 268 9.98 13.63 -1.12
N ARG A 269 10.95 14.03 -0.28
CA ARG A 269 10.99 15.36 0.36
C ARG A 269 11.89 16.36 -0.35
N GLU A 270 13.01 15.89 -0.91
CA GLU A 270 14.03 16.74 -1.52
C GLU A 270 13.91 16.79 -3.05
N GLY A 271 13.08 15.93 -3.65
CA GLY A 271 12.87 15.87 -5.10
C GLY A 271 14.02 15.27 -5.90
N ASP A 272 15.05 14.73 -5.22
CA ASP A 272 16.16 14.08 -5.92
C ASP A 272 15.76 12.67 -6.39
N VAL A 273 15.10 12.60 -7.51
CA VAL A 273 14.68 11.34 -8.15
C VAL A 273 15.81 10.62 -8.91
N SER A 274 17.01 11.16 -8.92
CA SER A 274 18.20 10.53 -9.53
C SER A 274 18.94 9.66 -8.51
N GLN A 275 19.21 10.21 -7.32
CA GLN A 275 19.93 9.56 -6.22
C GLN A 275 19.00 9.07 -5.11
N GLY A 276 17.73 9.46 -5.13
CA GLY A 276 16.69 8.96 -4.25
C GLY A 276 15.95 7.76 -4.84
N THR A 277 15.35 6.93 -4.01
CA THR A 277 14.54 5.78 -4.44
C THR A 277 13.10 6.22 -4.72
N VAL A 278 12.62 5.95 -5.93
CA VAL A 278 11.25 6.24 -6.36
C VAL A 278 10.44 4.96 -6.36
N LEU A 279 9.77 4.66 -5.24
CA LEU A 279 8.96 3.45 -5.11
C LEU A 279 7.69 3.56 -5.96
N ALA A 280 7.46 2.57 -6.81
CA ALA A 280 6.25 2.45 -7.62
C ALA A 280 6.08 1.03 -8.15
N GLY A 281 4.84 0.58 -8.28
CA GLY A 281 4.49 -0.71 -8.87
C GLY A 281 4.60 -0.72 -10.40
N GLN A 282 4.44 -1.90 -10.98
CA GLN A 282 4.53 -2.12 -12.44
C GLN A 282 3.47 -1.34 -13.22
N VAL A 283 2.37 -0.96 -12.57
CA VAL A 283 1.30 -0.13 -13.16
C VAL A 283 1.65 1.36 -13.28
N ALA A 284 2.86 1.78 -12.91
CA ALA A 284 3.26 3.19 -13.00
C ALA A 284 3.06 3.77 -14.40
N SER A 285 3.30 2.98 -15.46
CA SER A 285 3.08 3.39 -16.85
C SER A 285 1.63 3.69 -17.22
N MET A 286 0.68 3.23 -16.41
CA MET A 286 -0.75 3.47 -16.62
C MET A 286 -1.21 4.79 -15.98
N VAL A 287 -0.41 5.37 -15.10
CA VAL A 287 -0.71 6.61 -14.38
C VAL A 287 -0.30 7.80 -15.24
N LYS A 288 -1.27 8.56 -15.79
CA LYS A 288 -1.02 9.59 -16.82
C LYS A 288 -1.39 11.01 -16.43
N LYS A 289 -2.13 11.20 -15.34
CA LYS A 289 -2.58 12.54 -14.92
C LYS A 289 -2.61 12.67 -13.41
N GLU A 290 -2.33 13.88 -12.94
CA GLU A 290 -2.54 14.30 -11.56
C GLU A 290 -3.99 14.73 -11.38
N GLN A 291 -4.68 14.23 -10.36
CA GLN A 291 -6.10 14.48 -10.12
C GLN A 291 -6.40 14.50 -8.62
N PRO A 292 -7.52 15.09 -8.19
CA PRO A 292 -8.06 14.88 -6.85
C PRO A 292 -8.34 13.39 -6.60
N ALA A 293 -8.16 12.93 -5.37
CA ALA A 293 -8.44 11.54 -4.97
C ALA A 293 -9.90 11.13 -5.30
N ARG A 294 -10.87 12.04 -5.14
CA ARG A 294 -12.27 11.80 -5.48
C ARG A 294 -12.46 11.44 -6.95
N GLU A 295 -11.92 12.23 -7.85
CA GLU A 295 -12.02 11.96 -9.29
C GLU A 295 -11.35 10.63 -9.66
N MET A 296 -10.19 10.31 -9.03
CA MET A 296 -9.50 9.04 -9.27
C MET A 296 -10.37 7.84 -8.90
N ILE A 297 -10.98 7.87 -7.72
CA ILE A 297 -11.79 6.77 -7.21
C ILE A 297 -13.05 6.60 -8.05
N GLU A 298 -13.75 7.70 -8.35
CA GLU A 298 -14.96 7.67 -9.18
C GLU A 298 -14.68 7.13 -10.59
N GLU A 299 -13.60 7.58 -11.25
CA GLU A 299 -13.20 7.05 -12.56
C GLU A 299 -12.89 5.54 -12.51
N MET A 300 -12.14 5.10 -11.51
CA MET A 300 -11.77 3.70 -11.35
C MET A 300 -12.99 2.81 -11.13
N PHE A 301 -13.93 3.22 -10.27
CA PHE A 301 -15.12 2.42 -9.97
C PHE A 301 -16.15 2.48 -11.10
N SER A 302 -16.35 3.62 -11.75
CA SER A 302 -17.20 3.71 -12.96
C SER A 302 -16.69 2.76 -14.05
N GLN A 303 -15.40 2.78 -14.34
CA GLN A 303 -14.80 1.86 -15.31
C GLN A 303 -14.91 0.39 -14.88
N ALA A 304 -14.75 0.10 -13.58
CA ALA A 304 -14.91 -1.26 -13.07
C ALA A 304 -16.34 -1.78 -13.27
N GLU A 305 -17.35 -0.95 -13.00
CA GLU A 305 -18.76 -1.28 -13.25
C GLU A 305 -19.04 -1.55 -14.73
N GLU A 306 -18.48 -0.75 -15.63
CA GLU A 306 -18.61 -0.97 -17.07
C GLU A 306 -18.01 -2.32 -17.48
N VAL A 307 -16.82 -2.67 -16.97
CA VAL A 307 -16.16 -3.94 -17.27
C VAL A 307 -16.98 -5.13 -16.75
N LEU A 308 -17.45 -5.05 -15.50
CA LEU A 308 -18.24 -6.13 -14.87
C LEU A 308 -19.59 -6.33 -15.58
N ASN A 309 -20.31 -5.24 -15.88
CA ASN A 309 -21.56 -5.30 -16.61
C ASN A 309 -21.39 -5.83 -18.05
N GLY A 310 -20.24 -5.56 -18.65
CA GLY A 310 -19.89 -6.05 -20.00
C GLY A 310 -19.35 -7.49 -20.04
N ALA A 311 -19.12 -8.13 -18.90
CA ALA A 311 -18.48 -9.45 -18.84
C ALA A 311 -19.30 -10.58 -19.49
N THR A 312 -20.64 -10.45 -19.51
CA THR A 312 -21.57 -11.42 -20.12
C THR A 312 -21.35 -11.60 -21.61
N LYS A 313 -20.70 -10.64 -22.31
CA LYS A 313 -20.37 -10.76 -23.75
C LYS A 313 -19.46 -11.94 -24.10
N TRP A 314 -18.75 -12.48 -23.11
CA TRP A 314 -17.88 -13.64 -23.30
C TRP A 314 -18.54 -14.97 -22.96
N VAL A 315 -19.76 -14.94 -22.41
CA VAL A 315 -20.54 -16.14 -22.07
C VAL A 315 -21.62 -16.33 -23.14
N LYS A 316 -21.61 -17.49 -23.79
CA LYS A 316 -22.61 -17.85 -24.81
C LYS A 316 -23.75 -18.67 -24.21
#